data_7c0510a58e353f9c0066c13fae65e2ba
#
_entry.id   7c0510a58e353f9c0066c13fae65e2ba
#
_cell.length_a   1.000
_cell.length_b   1.000
_cell.length_c   1.000
_cell.angle_alpha   90.00
_cell.angle_beta   90.00
_cell.angle_gamma   90.00
#
_symmetry.space_group_name_H-M   'P 1'
#
loop_
_entity.id
_entity.type
_entity.pdbx_description
1 polymer ?
#
loop_
_entity_poly.entity_id
_entity_poly.type
_entity_poly.pdbx_seq_one_letter_code
_entity_poly.pdbx_strand_id
1 'polypeptide(L)'
;MPHDEFDVVVVGAGAAGLAAAQSLAGAGLAFVVLEARERPGGRAWTTTLGNGESADIGCGWLHSAEANPFAEIAQRQGRTLDKSPPPWSRPGAQVGPLRDRMAGFSQAIGQFRERVESRPQDAPDVA
;
A
#
# COMPACT_ATOMS: atom_id res chain seq x y z
N MET A 1 25.78 20.55 -24.30
CA MET A 1 24.94 19.53 -23.72
C MET A 1 23.54 19.86 -24.14
N PRO A 2 22.77 19.00 -24.82
CA PRO A 2 21.35 19.25 -25.01
C PRO A 2 20.73 19.33 -23.62
N HIS A 3 20.06 20.45 -23.35
CA HIS A 3 19.23 20.56 -22.16
C HIS A 3 18.00 19.73 -22.48
N ASP A 4 17.85 18.60 -21.78
CA ASP A 4 16.59 17.86 -21.79
C ASP A 4 15.53 18.73 -21.09
N GLU A 5 14.75 19.44 -21.91
CA GLU A 5 13.62 20.23 -21.42
C GLU A 5 12.45 19.30 -21.19
N PHE A 6 11.94 19.30 -19.97
CA PHE A 6 10.75 18.56 -19.58
C PHE A 6 9.61 19.52 -19.29
N ASP A 7 8.42 19.19 -19.78
CA ASP A 7 7.20 19.94 -19.46
C ASP A 7 6.78 19.72 -18.00
N VAL A 8 7.05 18.52 -17.47
CA VAL A 8 6.60 18.11 -16.13
C VAL A 8 7.68 17.29 -15.42
N VAL A 9 7.85 17.57 -14.12
CA VAL A 9 8.64 16.74 -13.20
C VAL A 9 7.70 16.04 -12.24
N VAL A 10 7.70 14.72 -12.21
CA VAL A 10 6.96 13.89 -11.28
C VAL A 10 7.90 13.45 -10.16
N VAL A 11 7.59 13.80 -8.90
CA VAL A 11 8.40 13.42 -7.74
C VAL A 11 7.81 12.19 -7.06
N GLY A 12 8.56 11.10 -7.09
CA GLY A 12 8.22 9.80 -6.53
C GLY A 12 7.63 8.82 -7.56
N ALA A 13 8.24 7.64 -7.66
CA ALA A 13 7.82 6.54 -8.53
C ALA A 13 6.95 5.50 -7.78
N GLY A 14 6.08 5.95 -6.88
CA GLY A 14 5.02 5.13 -6.29
C GLY A 14 3.81 5.02 -7.23
N ALA A 15 2.73 4.36 -6.80
CA ALA A 15 1.53 4.13 -7.61
C ALA A 15 0.96 5.43 -8.23
N ALA A 16 0.90 6.51 -7.45
CA ALA A 16 0.39 7.80 -7.91
C ALA A 16 1.31 8.44 -8.97
N GLY A 17 2.63 8.46 -8.73
CA GLY A 17 3.59 9.01 -9.67
C GLY A 17 3.65 8.23 -10.99
N LEU A 18 3.57 6.90 -10.91
CA LEU A 18 3.52 6.04 -12.11
C LEU A 18 2.22 6.24 -12.91
N ALA A 19 1.09 6.42 -12.22
CA ALA A 19 -0.18 6.74 -12.88
C ALA A 19 -0.15 8.12 -13.55
N ALA A 20 0.45 9.12 -12.89
CA ALA A 20 0.65 10.44 -13.48
C ALA A 20 1.57 10.35 -14.72
N ALA A 21 2.68 9.62 -14.62
CA ALA A 21 3.59 9.40 -15.75
C ALA A 21 2.90 8.75 -16.96
N GLN A 22 2.04 7.75 -16.70
CA GLN A 22 1.25 7.11 -17.75
C GLN A 22 0.30 8.09 -18.43
N SER A 23 -0.36 8.97 -17.66
CA SER A 23 -1.27 9.99 -18.19
C SER A 23 -0.52 11.04 -19.02
N LEU A 24 0.65 11.48 -18.57
CA LEU A 24 1.50 12.43 -19.28
C LEU A 24 2.02 11.85 -20.59
N ALA A 25 2.44 10.59 -20.58
CA ALA A 25 2.84 9.86 -21.79
C ALA A 25 1.69 9.78 -22.81
N GLY A 26 0.47 9.48 -22.34
CA GLY A 26 -0.73 9.46 -23.17
C GLY A 26 -1.10 10.83 -23.75
N ALA A 27 -0.73 11.92 -23.09
CA ALA A 27 -0.91 13.29 -23.55
C ALA A 27 0.24 13.80 -24.47
N GLY A 28 1.28 13.00 -24.67
CA GLY A 28 2.44 13.38 -25.50
C GLY A 28 3.34 14.44 -24.89
N LEU A 29 3.28 14.65 -23.57
CA LEU A 29 4.11 15.59 -22.84
C LEU A 29 5.49 14.99 -22.54
N ALA A 30 6.54 15.81 -22.58
CA ALA A 30 7.87 15.45 -22.11
C ALA A 30 7.90 15.50 -20.58
N PHE A 31 8.26 14.40 -19.93
CA PHE A 31 8.31 14.37 -18.47
C PHE A 31 9.48 13.55 -17.95
N VAL A 32 9.85 13.79 -16.70
CA VAL A 32 10.80 12.98 -15.95
C VAL A 32 10.19 12.57 -14.63
N VAL A 33 10.47 11.33 -14.20
CA VAL A 33 10.08 10.83 -12.88
C VAL A 33 11.33 10.72 -12.00
N LEU A 34 11.34 11.42 -10.87
CA LEU A 34 12.42 11.39 -9.90
C LEU A 34 12.02 10.49 -8.72
N GLU A 35 12.82 9.49 -8.44
CA GLU A 35 12.64 8.57 -7.30
C GLU A 35 13.87 8.65 -6.39
N ALA A 36 13.64 8.81 -5.08
CA ALA A 36 14.71 8.94 -4.10
C ALA A 36 15.37 7.60 -3.74
N ARG A 37 14.69 6.48 -3.98
CA ARG A 37 15.19 5.13 -3.73
C ARG A 37 15.73 4.51 -5.01
N GLU A 38 16.52 3.47 -4.87
CA GLU A 38 17.05 2.70 -5.99
C GLU A 38 15.99 1.83 -6.71
N ARG A 39 14.71 1.93 -6.31
CA ARG A 39 13.62 1.16 -6.88
C ARG A 39 12.31 1.96 -6.99
N PRO A 40 11.52 1.76 -8.04
CA PRO A 40 10.16 2.27 -8.10
C PRO A 40 9.21 1.45 -7.21
N GLY A 41 7.93 1.84 -7.19
CA GLY A 41 6.85 1.11 -6.52
C GLY A 41 6.46 1.68 -5.16
N GLY A 42 7.33 2.46 -4.50
CA GLY A 42 7.02 3.06 -3.20
C GLY A 42 6.71 2.01 -2.12
N ARG A 43 5.46 1.98 -1.63
CA ARG A 43 4.96 1.00 -0.65
C ARG A 43 4.63 -0.37 -1.27
N ALA A 44 4.51 -0.48 -2.58
CA ALA A 44 4.44 -1.75 -3.29
C ALA A 44 5.86 -2.30 -3.45
N TRP A 45 6.19 -3.31 -2.66
CA TRP A 45 7.52 -3.89 -2.65
C TRP A 45 7.45 -5.39 -2.41
N THR A 46 7.93 -6.14 -3.40
CA THR A 46 8.16 -7.58 -3.31
C THR A 46 9.65 -7.83 -3.16
N THR A 47 10.05 -8.65 -2.23
CA THR A 47 11.45 -9.03 -1.99
C THR A 47 11.61 -10.55 -2.02
N THR A 48 12.84 -11.02 -2.20
CA THR A 48 13.19 -12.44 -2.07
C THR A 48 13.66 -12.72 -0.66
N LEU A 49 13.05 -13.70 -0.02
CA LEU A 49 13.45 -14.18 1.30
C LEU A 49 14.71 -15.05 1.22
N GLY A 50 15.35 -15.31 2.37
CA GLY A 50 16.56 -16.10 2.44
C GLY A 50 16.42 -17.55 1.98
N ASN A 51 15.20 -18.08 1.88
CA ASN A 51 14.87 -19.40 1.33
C ASN A 51 14.56 -19.36 -0.19
N GLY A 52 14.69 -18.21 -0.85
CA GLY A 52 14.43 -18.01 -2.28
C GLY A 52 12.96 -17.72 -2.63
N GLU A 53 12.05 -17.71 -1.66
CA GLU A 53 10.64 -17.36 -1.90
C GLU A 53 10.46 -15.85 -2.01
N SER A 54 9.44 -15.44 -2.77
CA SER A 54 9.04 -14.03 -2.89
C SER A 54 8.04 -13.68 -1.80
N ALA A 55 8.20 -12.50 -1.20
CA ALA A 55 7.27 -11.96 -0.21
C ALA A 55 6.96 -10.49 -0.49
N ASP A 56 5.69 -10.14 -0.41
CA ASP A 56 5.25 -8.75 -0.45
C ASP A 56 5.39 -8.12 0.92
N ILE A 57 6.25 -7.10 1.00
CA ILE A 57 6.55 -6.39 2.26
C ILE A 57 5.63 -5.18 2.47
N GLY A 58 4.85 -4.83 1.49
CA GLY A 58 3.94 -3.68 1.54
C GLY A 58 2.49 -4.08 1.31
N CYS A 59 1.99 -3.78 0.12
CA CYS A 59 0.62 -4.07 -0.28
C CYS A 59 0.55 -5.45 -0.95
N GLY A 60 0.11 -6.47 -0.22
CA GLY A 60 -0.07 -7.84 -0.73
C GLY A 60 -1.52 -8.20 -1.08
N TRP A 61 -2.48 -7.29 -0.86
CA TRP A 61 -3.90 -7.58 -1.02
C TRP A 61 -4.59 -6.57 -1.93
N LEU A 62 -5.39 -7.08 -2.86
CA LEU A 62 -6.32 -6.29 -3.68
C LEU A 62 -7.69 -6.25 -3.00
N HIS A 63 -7.87 -5.31 -2.08
CA HIS A 63 -9.18 -5.10 -1.46
C HIS A 63 -10.22 -4.68 -2.49
N SER A 64 -11.46 -5.17 -2.33
CA SER A 64 -12.59 -4.85 -3.23
C SER A 64 -12.23 -5.14 -4.71
N ALA A 65 -11.71 -6.34 -4.98
CA ALA A 65 -11.17 -6.70 -6.29
C ALA A 65 -12.19 -6.54 -7.44
N GLU A 66 -13.48 -6.55 -7.14
CA GLU A 66 -14.56 -6.33 -8.10
C GLU A 66 -14.60 -4.91 -8.65
N ALA A 67 -14.12 -3.94 -7.86
CA ALA A 67 -14.11 -2.51 -8.22
C ALA A 67 -12.69 -1.92 -8.22
N ASN A 68 -11.66 -2.74 -7.96
CA ASN A 68 -10.28 -2.27 -7.84
C ASN A 68 -9.61 -2.20 -9.21
N PRO A 69 -9.20 -1.01 -9.69
CA PRO A 69 -8.57 -0.88 -11.01
C PRO A 69 -7.26 -1.67 -11.14
N PHE A 70 -6.57 -1.98 -10.05
CA PHE A 70 -5.38 -2.83 -10.09
C PHE A 70 -5.70 -4.29 -10.45
N ALA A 71 -6.92 -4.78 -10.17
CA ALA A 71 -7.35 -6.10 -10.59
C ALA A 71 -7.42 -6.19 -12.13
N GLU A 72 -7.97 -5.17 -12.78
CA GLU A 72 -8.01 -5.08 -14.23
C GLU A 72 -6.61 -4.94 -14.85
N ILE A 73 -5.75 -4.11 -14.25
CA ILE A 73 -4.36 -3.96 -14.70
C ILE A 73 -3.61 -5.29 -14.62
N ALA A 74 -3.76 -6.03 -13.51
CA ALA A 74 -3.14 -7.34 -13.34
C ALA A 74 -3.61 -8.33 -14.42
N GLN A 75 -4.92 -8.39 -14.70
CA GLN A 75 -5.48 -9.25 -15.74
C GLN A 75 -4.95 -8.89 -17.13
N ARG A 76 -4.89 -7.62 -17.47
CA ARG A 76 -4.33 -7.15 -18.75
C ARG A 76 -2.85 -7.52 -18.92
N GLN A 77 -2.13 -7.60 -17.81
CA GLN A 77 -0.73 -8.04 -17.78
C GLN A 77 -0.56 -9.56 -17.71
N GLY A 78 -1.64 -10.35 -17.83
CA GLY A 78 -1.60 -11.80 -17.74
C GLY A 78 -1.28 -12.34 -16.35
N ARG A 79 -1.47 -11.54 -15.30
CA ARG A 79 -1.26 -11.97 -13.91
C ARG A 79 -2.48 -12.75 -13.41
N THR A 80 -2.23 -13.85 -12.75
CA THR A 80 -3.28 -14.62 -12.05
C THR A 80 -3.57 -13.98 -10.70
N LEU A 81 -4.85 -13.70 -10.43
CA LEU A 81 -5.30 -13.23 -9.12
C LEU A 81 -5.76 -14.44 -8.29
N ASP A 82 -5.16 -14.64 -7.13
CA ASP A 82 -5.65 -15.60 -6.15
C ASP A 82 -6.91 -15.04 -5.48
N LYS A 83 -8.04 -15.69 -5.72
CA LYS A 83 -9.35 -15.34 -5.16
C LYS A 83 -9.74 -16.25 -3.99
N SER A 84 -8.83 -17.07 -3.49
CA SER A 84 -9.08 -17.92 -2.34
C SER A 84 -9.37 -17.07 -1.09
N PRO A 85 -10.30 -17.50 -0.22
CA PRO A 85 -10.55 -16.78 1.02
C PRO A 85 -9.28 -16.68 1.86
N PRO A 86 -9.01 -15.52 2.46
CA PRO A 86 -7.82 -15.35 3.29
C PRO A 86 -7.81 -16.32 4.47
N PRO A 87 -6.63 -16.70 4.99
CA PRO A 87 -6.51 -17.73 6.03
C PRO A 87 -7.36 -17.46 7.27
N TRP A 88 -7.57 -16.18 7.61
CA TRP A 88 -8.37 -15.78 8.79
C TRP A 88 -9.89 -15.90 8.58
N SER A 89 -10.37 -16.06 7.35
CA SER A 89 -11.79 -16.27 7.05
C SER A 89 -12.19 -17.74 6.99
N ARG A 90 -11.23 -18.66 7.17
CA ARG A 90 -11.51 -20.10 7.17
C ARG A 90 -12.20 -20.49 8.47
N PRO A 91 -13.30 -21.28 8.42
CA PRO A 91 -13.88 -21.86 9.62
C PRO A 91 -12.81 -22.65 10.40
N GLY A 92 -12.66 -22.40 11.70
CA GLY A 92 -11.64 -23.03 12.54
C GLY A 92 -10.26 -22.35 12.56
N ALA A 93 -10.00 -21.35 11.75
CA ALA A 93 -8.77 -20.54 11.81
C ALA A 93 -8.73 -19.59 13.03
N GLN A 94 -9.75 -19.62 13.87
CA GLN A 94 -9.76 -18.90 15.16
C GLN A 94 -8.89 -19.67 16.16
N VAL A 95 -7.60 -19.46 16.04
CA VAL A 95 -6.64 -19.98 17.02
C VAL A 95 -6.89 -19.26 18.35
N GLY A 96 -7.15 -20.01 19.42
CA GLY A 96 -7.47 -19.47 20.74
C GLY A 96 -6.61 -18.30 21.21
N PRO A 97 -5.26 -18.36 21.05
CA PRO A 97 -4.38 -17.23 21.36
C PRO A 97 -4.66 -15.94 20.60
N LEU A 98 -5.23 -16.00 19.40
CA LEU A 98 -5.56 -14.83 18.60
C LEU A 98 -6.81 -14.12 19.15
N ARG A 99 -7.80 -14.87 19.64
CA ARG A 99 -9.01 -14.32 20.25
C ARG A 99 -8.69 -13.50 21.49
N ASP A 100 -7.80 -14.02 22.36
CA ASP A 100 -7.37 -13.32 23.56
C ASP A 100 -6.55 -12.08 23.23
N ARG A 101 -5.69 -12.14 22.20
CA ARG A 101 -4.95 -10.99 21.68
C ARG A 101 -5.86 -9.93 21.09
N MET A 102 -6.91 -10.33 20.37
CA MET A 102 -7.90 -9.40 19.80
C MET A 102 -8.74 -8.73 20.89
N ALA A 103 -9.09 -9.44 21.97
CA ALA A 103 -9.74 -8.85 23.11
C ALA A 103 -8.86 -7.79 23.79
N GLY A 104 -7.59 -8.10 24.02
CA GLY A 104 -6.61 -7.16 24.57
C GLY A 104 -6.40 -5.93 23.67
N PHE A 105 -6.34 -6.13 22.35
CA PHE A 105 -6.25 -5.04 21.37
C PHE A 105 -7.49 -4.14 21.42
N SER A 106 -8.68 -4.71 21.43
CA SER A 106 -9.95 -3.96 21.53
C SER A 106 -10.02 -3.13 22.81
N GLN A 107 -9.58 -3.69 23.92
CA GLN A 107 -9.50 -2.99 25.20
C GLN A 107 -8.51 -1.82 25.14
N ALA A 108 -7.32 -2.03 24.57
CA ALA A 108 -6.30 -0.98 24.40
C ALA A 108 -6.79 0.17 23.50
N ILE A 109 -7.49 -0.14 22.41
CA ILE A 109 -8.12 0.86 21.54
C ILE A 109 -9.23 1.63 22.28
N GLY A 110 -10.03 0.96 23.09
CA GLY A 110 -11.04 1.61 23.94
C GLY A 110 -10.40 2.64 24.89
N GLN A 111 -9.38 2.23 25.63
CA GLN A 111 -8.64 3.09 26.55
C GLN A 111 -7.95 4.28 25.81
N PHE A 112 -7.42 4.04 24.63
CA PHE A 112 -6.83 5.09 23.81
C PHE A 112 -7.88 6.14 23.41
N ARG A 113 -9.05 5.70 22.93
CA ARG A 113 -10.16 6.59 22.57
C ARG A 113 -10.62 7.43 23.75
N GLU A 114 -10.83 6.83 24.91
CA GLU A 114 -11.21 7.55 26.13
C GLU A 114 -10.18 8.62 26.49
N ARG A 115 -8.87 8.32 26.37
CA ARG A 115 -7.81 9.29 26.61
C ARG A 115 -7.82 10.44 25.61
N VAL A 116 -8.08 10.16 24.34
CA VAL A 116 -8.17 11.19 23.30
C VAL A 116 -9.39 12.09 23.53
N GLU A 117 -10.55 11.49 23.83
CA GLU A 117 -11.80 12.22 24.07
C GLU A 117 -11.76 13.04 25.37
N SER A 118 -11.07 12.55 26.40
CA SER A 118 -10.90 13.25 27.68
C SER A 118 -9.79 14.30 27.69
N ARG A 119 -9.03 14.43 26.58
CA ARG A 119 -7.93 15.39 26.49
C ARG A 119 -8.48 16.81 26.44
N PRO A 120 -8.01 17.75 27.30
CA PRO A 120 -8.38 19.16 27.19
C PRO A 120 -8.03 19.73 25.81
N GLN A 121 -8.89 20.56 25.24
CA GLN A 121 -8.68 21.16 23.91
C GLN A 121 -7.39 21.99 23.81
N ASP A 122 -6.90 22.48 24.94
CA ASP A 122 -5.71 23.35 25.06
C ASP A 122 -4.43 22.56 25.38
N ALA A 123 -4.48 21.23 25.39
CA ALA A 123 -3.30 20.41 25.66
C ALA A 123 -2.30 20.51 24.49
N PRO A 124 -1.00 20.80 24.74
CA PRO A 124 -0.01 20.88 23.67
C PRO A 124 0.09 19.56 22.92
N ASP A 125 0.33 19.65 21.60
CA ASP A 125 0.58 18.46 20.79
C ASP A 125 1.86 17.78 21.28
N VAL A 126 1.76 16.47 21.51
CA VAL A 126 2.93 15.65 21.87
C VAL A 126 3.66 15.38 20.57
N ALA A 127 4.86 15.97 20.44
CA ALA A 127 5.75 15.72 19.30
C ALA A 127 6.32 14.28 19.35
#